data_b5da1626f494c407352423d4bc9f59eb
#
_entry.id   b5da1626f494c407352423d4bc9f59eb
#
_cell.length_a   1.000
_cell.length_b   1.000
_cell.length_c   1.000
_cell.angle_alpha   90.00
_cell.angle_beta   90.00
_cell.angle_gamma   90.00
#
_symmetry.space_group_name_H-M   'P 1'
#
loop_
_entity.id
_entity.type
_entity.pdbx_description
1 polymer ?
#
loop_
_entity_poly.entity_id
_entity_poly.type
_entity_poly.pdbx_seq_one_letter_code
_entity_poly.pdbx_strand_id
1 'polypeptide(L)'
;MDHSGDVGAPGIDTCLEPALTTLDPAAAEAANTFARLAIELHDASGVGETVDAVVAFALQALNCSYAGVALAARGAQPQIAAVTDPVVAEVYGLQLSSDKGPLVVAMRKRTTVLIRDTTTDDRWPEWAAKVAALGVRSVLDVPLATGRDTKRSVGVLGLYSPAPDAFDEDDEAIAHILARHASVALASARHEETMALAVDARKLVGQAMGILMERFDVDGDRAFAILKRYSQDTNTKLRDVAQQLVDTRKLPH
;
A
#
# COMPACT_ATOMS: atom_id res chain seq x y z
N MET A 1 -37.70 64.05 35.19
CA MET A 1 -38.65 62.96 34.91
C MET A 1 -37.93 61.98 34.05
N ASP A 2 -37.62 60.96 34.68
CA ASP A 2 -36.73 59.86 34.36
C ASP A 2 -37.51 58.81 33.53
N HIS A 3 -36.96 58.36 32.42
CA HIS A 3 -37.37 57.11 31.80
C HIS A 3 -36.16 56.44 31.15
N SER A 4 -35.47 55.68 31.96
CA SER A 4 -34.55 54.63 31.57
C SER A 4 -35.37 53.48 30.98
N GLY A 5 -35.19 53.25 29.68
CA GLY A 5 -35.68 52.05 28.95
C GLY A 5 -34.56 51.02 28.94
N ASP A 6 -34.69 50.02 29.76
CA ASP A 6 -33.90 48.81 29.75
C ASP A 6 -34.25 47.99 28.49
N VAL A 7 -33.32 47.85 27.58
CA VAL A 7 -33.42 46.97 26.40
C VAL A 7 -32.67 45.69 26.74
N GLY A 8 -33.42 44.70 27.23
CA GLY A 8 -32.93 43.37 27.43
C GLY A 8 -32.41 42.75 26.16
N ALA A 9 -31.15 42.35 26.20
CA ALA A 9 -30.54 41.54 25.16
C ALA A 9 -31.29 40.19 25.02
N PRO A 10 -31.61 39.72 23.81
CA PRO A 10 -32.16 38.38 23.63
C PRO A 10 -31.06 37.36 23.99
N GLY A 11 -31.42 36.51 24.96
CA GLY A 11 -30.61 35.36 25.34
C GLY A 11 -30.30 34.50 24.12
N ILE A 12 -29.01 34.28 23.92
CA ILE A 12 -28.55 33.24 23.00
C ILE A 12 -28.87 31.90 23.63
N ASP A 13 -30.08 31.41 23.30
CA ASP A 13 -30.55 30.15 23.75
C ASP A 13 -29.74 29.01 23.14
N THR A 14 -29.08 28.35 24.00
CA THR A 14 -28.59 26.99 24.03
C THR A 14 -29.38 26.03 23.13
N CYS A 15 -29.00 25.92 21.86
CA CYS A 15 -29.47 24.86 20.98
C CYS A 15 -28.35 24.44 20.02
N LEU A 16 -27.29 23.87 20.55
CA LEU A 16 -26.32 23.08 19.78
C LEU A 16 -25.61 22.08 20.70
N GLU A 17 -26.40 21.27 21.42
CA GLU A 17 -25.95 19.92 21.67
C GLU A 17 -26.39 19.08 20.46
N PRO A 18 -25.44 18.67 19.55
CA PRO A 18 -25.78 17.59 18.66
C PRO A 18 -26.03 16.39 19.57
N ALA A 19 -27.23 15.83 19.48
CA ALA A 19 -27.53 14.52 20.03
C ALA A 19 -26.38 13.61 19.57
N LEU A 20 -25.45 13.29 20.47
CA LEU A 20 -24.57 12.14 20.36
C LEU A 20 -25.57 10.97 20.41
N THR A 21 -26.10 10.63 19.23
CA THR A 21 -26.79 9.37 18.99
C THR A 21 -25.83 8.33 19.55
N THR A 22 -26.25 7.67 20.62
CA THR A 22 -25.48 6.57 21.21
C THR A 22 -25.29 5.55 20.08
N LEU A 23 -24.06 5.49 19.53
CA LEU A 23 -23.72 4.47 18.54
C LEU A 23 -24.03 3.12 19.17
N ASP A 24 -24.64 2.24 18.39
CA ASP A 24 -24.75 0.84 18.76
C ASP A 24 -23.37 0.36 19.26
N PRO A 25 -23.34 -0.36 20.42
CA PRO A 25 -22.08 -0.84 20.98
C PRO A 25 -21.18 -1.54 19.96
N ALA A 26 -21.73 -2.32 19.02
CA ALA A 26 -20.99 -2.97 17.94
C ALA A 26 -20.40 -1.95 16.97
N ALA A 27 -21.13 -0.90 16.61
CA ALA A 27 -20.63 0.17 15.76
C ALA A 27 -19.53 0.99 16.45
N ALA A 28 -19.62 1.20 17.75
CA ALA A 28 -18.60 1.88 18.54
C ALA A 28 -17.31 1.05 18.63
N GLU A 29 -17.41 -0.27 18.80
CA GLU A 29 -16.27 -1.18 18.82
C GLU A 29 -15.57 -1.24 17.45
N ALA A 30 -16.34 -1.33 16.37
CA ALA A 30 -15.82 -1.27 15.01
C ALA A 30 -15.07 0.06 14.75
N ALA A 31 -15.67 1.20 15.15
CA ALA A 31 -15.06 2.51 15.01
C ALA A 31 -13.71 2.61 15.77
N ASN A 32 -13.65 2.10 17.01
CA ASN A 32 -12.42 2.06 17.80
C ASN A 32 -11.36 1.17 17.15
N THR A 33 -11.75 0.05 16.58
CA THR A 33 -10.86 -0.88 15.89
C THR A 33 -10.24 -0.22 14.65
N PHE A 34 -11.04 0.48 13.84
CA PHE A 34 -10.53 1.23 12.69
C PHE A 34 -9.70 2.45 13.09
N ALA A 35 -10.02 3.11 14.21
CA ALA A 35 -9.20 4.21 14.73
C ALA A 35 -7.79 3.72 15.12
N ARG A 36 -7.69 2.55 15.76
CA ARG A 36 -6.40 1.92 16.05
C ARG A 36 -5.61 1.59 14.78
N LEU A 37 -6.27 0.98 13.79
CA LEU A 37 -5.63 0.74 12.49
C LEU A 37 -5.08 2.02 11.87
N ALA A 38 -5.85 3.11 11.90
CA ALA A 38 -5.39 4.38 11.33
C ALA A 38 -4.11 4.89 12.02
N ILE A 39 -3.99 4.72 13.34
CA ILE A 39 -2.79 5.06 14.11
C ILE A 39 -1.64 4.13 13.72
N GLU A 40 -1.84 2.82 13.73
CA GLU A 40 -0.81 1.83 13.36
C GLU A 40 -0.26 2.05 11.93
N LEU A 41 -1.15 2.37 10.98
CA LEU A 41 -0.75 2.68 9.60
C LEU A 41 -0.04 4.04 9.48
N HIS A 42 -0.32 4.99 10.38
CA HIS A 42 0.36 6.28 10.42
C HIS A 42 1.77 6.16 11.02
N ASP A 43 1.92 5.33 12.04
CA ASP A 43 3.20 5.12 12.74
C ASP A 43 4.13 4.16 11.97
N ALA A 44 3.61 3.40 11.02
CA ALA A 44 4.38 2.46 10.22
C ALA A 44 5.45 3.18 9.37
N SER A 45 6.68 2.73 9.47
CA SER A 45 7.83 3.27 8.75
C SER A 45 8.06 2.48 7.45
N GLY A 46 7.60 3.04 6.32
CA GLY A 46 7.80 2.46 5.00
C GLY A 46 6.79 1.36 4.64
N VAL A 47 6.97 0.84 3.42
CA VAL A 47 6.02 -0.11 2.81
C VAL A 47 5.95 -1.43 3.57
N GLY A 48 7.07 -1.94 4.09
CA GLY A 48 7.13 -3.22 4.80
C GLY A 48 6.23 -3.23 6.03
N GLU A 49 6.46 -2.32 6.98
CA GLU A 49 5.66 -2.23 8.21
C GLU A 49 4.18 -1.94 7.92
N THR A 50 3.90 -1.14 6.89
CA THR A 50 2.51 -0.85 6.48
C THR A 50 1.78 -2.12 6.02
N VAL A 51 2.40 -2.99 5.22
CA VAL A 51 1.73 -4.23 4.76
C VAL A 51 1.58 -5.23 5.90
N ASP A 52 2.54 -5.30 6.82
CA ASP A 52 2.46 -6.16 8.00
C ASP A 52 1.31 -5.73 8.92
N ALA A 53 1.13 -4.44 9.17
CA ALA A 53 0.00 -3.90 9.92
C ALA A 53 -1.35 -4.23 9.24
N VAL A 54 -1.42 -4.12 7.91
CA VAL A 54 -2.64 -4.42 7.13
C VAL A 54 -3.05 -5.88 7.27
N VAL A 55 -2.11 -6.84 7.13
CA VAL A 55 -2.46 -8.27 7.22
C VAL A 55 -2.75 -8.68 8.66
N ALA A 56 -2.06 -8.10 9.64
CA ALA A 56 -2.34 -8.34 11.05
C ALA A 56 -3.75 -7.87 11.45
N PHE A 57 -4.13 -6.67 10.98
CA PHE A 57 -5.47 -6.14 11.22
C PHE A 57 -6.54 -6.98 10.51
N ALA A 58 -6.28 -7.45 9.29
CA ALA A 58 -7.23 -8.29 8.54
C ALA A 58 -7.60 -9.55 9.33
N LEU A 59 -6.62 -10.22 9.97
CA LEU A 59 -6.86 -11.39 10.81
C LEU A 59 -7.66 -11.08 12.08
N GLN A 60 -7.63 -9.84 12.57
CA GLN A 60 -8.37 -9.44 13.78
C GLN A 60 -9.82 -9.00 13.47
N ALA A 61 -10.01 -8.36 12.32
CA ALA A 61 -11.25 -7.68 11.98
C ALA A 61 -12.18 -8.50 11.06
N LEU A 62 -11.65 -9.52 10.40
CA LEU A 62 -12.37 -10.29 9.37
C LEU A 62 -12.37 -11.78 9.69
N ASN A 63 -13.40 -12.47 9.22
CA ASN A 63 -13.53 -13.92 9.40
C ASN A 63 -12.60 -14.71 8.46
N CYS A 64 -11.31 -14.39 8.48
CA CYS A 64 -10.29 -15.06 7.67
C CYS A 64 -9.26 -15.77 8.55
N SER A 65 -8.77 -16.92 8.07
CA SER A 65 -7.69 -17.67 8.73
C SER A 65 -6.30 -17.23 8.27
N TYR A 66 -6.21 -16.74 7.03
CA TYR A 66 -4.97 -16.28 6.43
C TYR A 66 -5.20 -15.01 5.61
N ALA A 67 -4.19 -14.15 5.58
CA ALA A 67 -4.19 -12.93 4.80
C ALA A 67 -2.84 -12.71 4.11
N GLY A 68 -2.86 -11.94 3.03
CA GLY A 68 -1.63 -11.51 2.36
C GLY A 68 -1.83 -10.26 1.52
N VAL A 69 -0.73 -9.59 1.21
CA VAL A 69 -0.70 -8.44 0.33
C VAL A 69 0.27 -8.69 -0.81
N ALA A 70 -0.23 -8.57 -2.03
CA ALA A 70 0.59 -8.52 -3.25
C ALA A 70 0.60 -7.09 -3.79
N LEU A 71 1.78 -6.55 -4.04
CA LEU A 71 1.97 -5.18 -4.54
C LEU A 71 2.27 -5.16 -6.03
N ALA A 72 1.64 -4.24 -6.74
CA ALA A 72 1.92 -4.00 -8.15
C ALA A 72 3.32 -3.40 -8.32
N ALA A 73 4.12 -3.97 -9.24
CA ALA A 73 5.42 -3.45 -9.63
C ALA A 73 5.36 -2.81 -11.03
N ARG A 74 6.10 -1.72 -11.23
CA ARG A 74 6.15 -1.03 -12.55
C ARG A 74 6.98 -1.85 -13.54
N GLY A 75 6.32 -2.38 -14.58
CA GLY A 75 7.00 -3.12 -15.65
C GLY A 75 7.54 -4.49 -15.25
N ALA A 76 7.14 -5.00 -14.07
CA ALA A 76 7.50 -6.32 -13.57
C ALA A 76 6.26 -7.06 -13.06
N GLN A 77 6.42 -8.33 -12.72
CA GLN A 77 5.37 -9.10 -12.06
C GLN A 77 5.07 -8.53 -10.67
N PRO A 78 3.82 -8.66 -10.19
CA PRO A 78 3.48 -8.31 -8.82
C PRO A 78 4.37 -9.02 -7.82
N GLN A 79 4.67 -8.37 -6.70
CA GLN A 79 5.51 -8.92 -5.64
C GLN A 79 4.66 -9.25 -4.43
N ILE A 80 4.89 -10.41 -3.84
CA ILE A 80 4.33 -10.77 -2.53
C ILE A 80 5.04 -9.88 -1.50
N ALA A 81 4.27 -9.06 -0.80
CA ALA A 81 4.81 -8.10 0.16
C ALA A 81 4.69 -8.59 1.60
N ALA A 82 3.55 -9.19 1.95
CA ALA A 82 3.35 -9.81 3.25
C ALA A 82 2.41 -11.02 3.11
N VAL A 83 2.62 -12.03 3.94
CA VAL A 83 1.74 -13.19 4.10
C VAL A 83 1.74 -13.62 5.57
N THR A 84 0.58 -14.02 6.07
CA THR A 84 0.43 -14.47 7.45
C THR A 84 0.73 -15.97 7.62
N ASP A 85 0.75 -16.72 6.50
CA ASP A 85 1.01 -18.16 6.47
C ASP A 85 1.65 -18.56 5.13
N PRO A 86 2.56 -19.55 5.10
CA PRO A 86 3.18 -20.03 3.88
C PRO A 86 2.20 -20.47 2.79
N VAL A 87 1.01 -20.96 3.16
CA VAL A 87 -0.03 -21.34 2.20
C VAL A 87 -0.45 -20.20 1.30
N VAL A 88 -0.47 -18.97 1.81
CA VAL A 88 -0.81 -17.77 1.03
C VAL A 88 0.25 -17.49 -0.03
N ALA A 89 1.52 -17.70 0.30
CA ALA A 89 2.61 -17.54 -0.66
C ALA A 89 2.49 -18.55 -1.82
N GLU A 90 2.09 -19.78 -1.53
CA GLU A 90 1.84 -20.80 -2.55
C GLU A 90 0.64 -20.43 -3.43
N VAL A 91 -0.47 -19.99 -2.83
CA VAL A 91 -1.68 -19.53 -3.55
C VAL A 91 -1.35 -18.37 -4.49
N TYR A 92 -0.53 -17.42 -4.04
CA TYR A 92 -0.06 -16.31 -4.89
C TYR A 92 0.88 -16.80 -5.99
N GLY A 93 1.83 -17.68 -5.67
CA GLY A 93 2.78 -18.24 -6.62
C GLY A 93 2.12 -18.93 -7.80
N LEU A 94 1.05 -19.70 -7.56
CA LEU A 94 0.25 -20.36 -8.59
C LEU A 94 -0.35 -19.37 -9.59
N GLN A 95 -0.79 -18.20 -9.13
CA GLN A 95 -1.41 -17.17 -9.96
C GLN A 95 -0.37 -16.31 -10.69
N LEU A 96 0.70 -15.94 -10.01
CA LEU A 96 1.76 -15.10 -10.58
C LEU A 96 2.54 -15.85 -11.68
N SER A 97 2.75 -17.17 -11.51
CA SER A 97 3.44 -17.98 -12.52
C SER A 97 2.61 -18.20 -13.78
N SER A 98 1.28 -18.35 -13.65
CA SER A 98 0.37 -18.59 -14.77
C SER A 98 -0.21 -17.31 -15.38
N ASP A 99 -0.04 -16.17 -14.69
CA ASP A 99 -0.66 -14.87 -15.01
C ASP A 99 -2.20 -14.95 -15.08
N LYS A 100 -2.79 -15.88 -14.33
CA LYS A 100 -4.23 -16.17 -14.27
C LYS A 100 -4.66 -16.40 -12.83
N GLY A 101 -5.89 -15.99 -12.49
CA GLY A 101 -6.48 -16.23 -11.19
C GLY A 101 -7.19 -14.99 -10.62
N PRO A 102 -7.86 -15.14 -9.46
CA PRO A 102 -8.62 -14.07 -8.81
C PRO A 102 -7.76 -12.85 -8.46
N LEU A 103 -6.58 -13.04 -7.88
CA LEU A 103 -5.61 -11.98 -7.59
C LEU A 103 -5.26 -11.15 -8.84
N VAL A 104 -4.95 -11.83 -9.95
CA VAL A 104 -4.58 -11.17 -11.21
C VAL A 104 -5.74 -10.36 -11.76
N VAL A 105 -6.96 -10.87 -11.67
CA VAL A 105 -8.18 -10.18 -12.08
C VAL A 105 -8.44 -8.98 -11.16
N ALA A 106 -8.37 -9.15 -9.84
CA ALA A 106 -8.55 -8.08 -8.87
C ALA A 106 -7.56 -6.94 -9.11
N MET A 107 -6.29 -7.27 -9.35
CA MET A 107 -5.24 -6.28 -9.62
C MET A 107 -5.44 -5.53 -10.93
N ARG A 108 -5.77 -6.23 -12.02
CA ARG A 108 -5.90 -5.65 -13.36
C ARG A 108 -7.20 -4.89 -13.56
N LYS A 109 -8.33 -5.51 -13.15
CA LYS A 109 -9.66 -4.93 -13.32
C LYS A 109 -10.05 -3.98 -12.19
N ARG A 110 -9.33 -4.03 -11.05
CA ARG A 110 -9.64 -3.27 -9.83
C ARG A 110 -11.06 -3.55 -9.33
N THR A 111 -11.41 -4.80 -9.39
CA THR A 111 -12.69 -5.31 -8.91
C THR A 111 -12.43 -6.36 -7.85
N THR A 112 -13.22 -6.35 -6.81
CA THR A 112 -13.21 -7.42 -5.81
C THR A 112 -13.58 -8.74 -6.48
N VAL A 113 -12.91 -9.80 -6.05
CA VAL A 113 -13.18 -11.16 -6.50
C VAL A 113 -13.45 -12.02 -5.28
N LEU A 114 -14.69 -12.48 -5.15
CA LEU A 114 -15.11 -13.44 -4.15
C LEU A 114 -15.20 -14.84 -4.78
N ILE A 115 -14.60 -15.81 -4.11
CA ILE A 115 -14.76 -17.25 -4.36
C ILE A 115 -15.36 -17.85 -3.10
N ARG A 116 -16.61 -18.29 -3.20
CA ARG A 116 -17.35 -18.88 -2.06
C ARG A 116 -16.84 -20.26 -1.70
N ASP A 117 -16.50 -21.07 -2.75
CA ASP A 117 -15.92 -22.40 -2.58
C ASP A 117 -15.00 -22.75 -3.77
N THR A 118 -13.73 -22.95 -3.49
CA THR A 118 -12.73 -23.34 -4.49
C THR A 118 -13.00 -24.69 -5.12
N THR A 119 -13.76 -25.59 -4.46
CA THR A 119 -14.10 -26.91 -5.02
C THR A 119 -15.21 -26.85 -6.06
N THR A 120 -15.95 -25.77 -6.14
CA THR A 120 -17.08 -25.59 -7.06
C THR A 120 -16.89 -24.41 -8.02
N ASP A 121 -15.81 -23.61 -7.87
CA ASP A 121 -15.54 -22.48 -8.75
C ASP A 121 -14.96 -22.96 -10.08
N ASP A 122 -15.66 -22.66 -11.17
CA ASP A 122 -15.33 -23.05 -12.55
C ASP A 122 -14.57 -21.97 -13.34
N ARG A 123 -14.39 -20.78 -12.77
CA ARG A 123 -13.67 -19.65 -13.43
C ARG A 123 -12.20 -19.95 -13.63
N TRP A 124 -11.57 -20.66 -12.69
CA TRP A 124 -10.15 -21.05 -12.72
C TRP A 124 -9.94 -22.47 -12.20
N PRO A 125 -10.43 -23.50 -12.89
CA PRO A 125 -10.54 -24.86 -12.36
C PRO A 125 -9.19 -25.48 -11.95
N GLU A 126 -8.13 -25.24 -12.72
CA GLU A 126 -6.79 -25.78 -12.39
C GLU A 126 -6.19 -25.13 -11.15
N TRP A 127 -6.37 -23.81 -10.99
CA TRP A 127 -5.93 -23.07 -9.82
C TRP A 127 -6.78 -23.45 -8.60
N ALA A 128 -8.09 -23.46 -8.75
CA ALA A 128 -9.04 -23.73 -7.68
C ALA A 128 -8.83 -25.13 -7.09
N ALA A 129 -8.61 -26.15 -7.94
CA ALA A 129 -8.31 -27.51 -7.48
C ALA A 129 -7.01 -27.58 -6.63
N LYS A 130 -5.95 -26.87 -7.05
CA LYS A 130 -4.69 -26.83 -6.30
C LYS A 130 -4.86 -26.09 -4.96
N VAL A 131 -5.60 -24.99 -4.94
CA VAL A 131 -5.85 -24.19 -3.74
C VAL A 131 -6.75 -24.95 -2.75
N ALA A 132 -7.75 -25.68 -3.25
CA ALA A 132 -8.55 -26.58 -2.43
C ALA A 132 -7.69 -27.69 -1.79
N ALA A 133 -6.72 -28.22 -2.52
CA ALA A 133 -5.78 -29.24 -2.00
C ALA A 133 -4.84 -28.66 -0.93
N LEU A 134 -4.57 -27.35 -0.92
CA LEU A 134 -3.86 -26.65 0.13
C LEU A 134 -4.74 -26.35 1.38
N GLY A 135 -6.01 -26.73 1.34
CA GLY A 135 -6.96 -26.54 2.44
C GLY A 135 -7.65 -25.17 2.45
N VAL A 136 -7.56 -24.37 1.39
CA VAL A 136 -8.25 -23.08 1.26
C VAL A 136 -9.55 -23.27 0.48
N ARG A 137 -10.69 -22.96 1.09
CA ARG A 137 -12.03 -23.18 0.52
C ARG A 137 -12.68 -21.87 0.05
N SER A 138 -12.49 -20.76 0.73
CA SER A 138 -12.99 -19.46 0.27
C SER A 138 -11.89 -18.40 0.18
N VAL A 139 -12.06 -17.48 -0.77
CA VAL A 139 -11.09 -16.43 -1.08
C VAL A 139 -11.82 -15.12 -1.35
N LEU A 140 -11.33 -14.03 -0.75
CA LEU A 140 -11.77 -12.67 -1.03
C LEU A 140 -10.55 -11.81 -1.38
N ASP A 141 -10.40 -11.49 -2.66
CA ASP A 141 -9.34 -10.61 -3.16
C ASP A 141 -9.88 -9.19 -3.37
N VAL A 142 -9.37 -8.22 -2.60
CA VAL A 142 -9.80 -6.82 -2.63
C VAL A 142 -8.69 -5.94 -3.19
N PRO A 143 -8.94 -5.15 -4.25
CA PRO A 143 -7.93 -4.32 -4.86
C PRO A 143 -7.54 -3.15 -3.96
N LEU A 144 -6.25 -2.91 -3.79
CA LEU A 144 -5.69 -1.73 -3.16
C LEU A 144 -5.52 -0.65 -4.23
N ALA A 145 -6.41 0.35 -4.23
CA ALA A 145 -6.43 1.40 -5.24
C ALA A 145 -6.72 2.77 -4.61
N THR A 146 -5.90 3.77 -4.91
CA THR A 146 -6.08 5.14 -4.46
C THR A 146 -6.91 5.92 -5.47
N GLY A 147 -8.15 6.31 -5.07
CA GLY A 147 -9.04 7.20 -5.85
C GLY A 147 -9.66 6.56 -7.10
N ARG A 148 -10.67 7.24 -7.66
CA ARG A 148 -11.39 6.80 -8.87
C ARG A 148 -10.56 6.92 -10.16
N ASP A 149 -9.54 7.78 -10.16
CA ASP A 149 -8.80 8.19 -11.37
C ASP A 149 -7.41 7.58 -11.50
N THR A 150 -6.96 6.79 -10.53
CA THR A 150 -5.66 6.13 -10.64
C THR A 150 -5.75 4.96 -11.61
N LYS A 151 -5.08 5.10 -12.74
CA LYS A 151 -5.03 4.07 -13.80
C LYS A 151 -4.38 2.74 -13.35
N ARG A 152 -3.90 2.65 -12.11
CA ARG A 152 -3.18 1.46 -11.58
C ARG A 152 -3.60 1.14 -10.16
N SER A 153 -3.76 -0.16 -9.87
CA SER A 153 -3.83 -0.66 -8.52
C SER A 153 -2.46 -0.54 -7.85
N VAL A 154 -2.45 -0.25 -6.55
CA VAL A 154 -1.24 -0.32 -5.70
C VAL A 154 -0.90 -1.78 -5.40
N GLY A 155 -1.93 -2.62 -5.28
CA GLY A 155 -1.81 -4.02 -4.95
C GLY A 155 -3.16 -4.70 -4.79
N VAL A 156 -3.15 -5.85 -4.13
CA VAL A 156 -4.36 -6.60 -3.73
C VAL A 156 -4.15 -7.12 -2.30
N LEU A 157 -5.18 -6.97 -1.48
CA LEU A 157 -5.33 -7.66 -0.21
C LEU A 157 -6.09 -8.95 -0.48
N GLY A 158 -5.48 -10.10 -0.21
CA GLY A 158 -6.10 -11.42 -0.29
C GLY A 158 -6.42 -11.95 1.09
N LEU A 159 -7.64 -12.44 1.26
CA LEU A 159 -8.18 -13.04 2.47
C LEU A 159 -8.60 -14.48 2.17
N TYR A 160 -8.27 -15.40 3.06
CA TYR A 160 -8.41 -16.84 2.82
C TYR A 160 -8.97 -17.54 4.04
N SER A 161 -9.86 -18.51 3.78
CA SER A 161 -10.43 -19.36 4.84
C SER A 161 -10.47 -20.83 4.42
N PRO A 162 -10.25 -21.78 5.35
CA PRO A 162 -10.45 -23.20 5.12
C PRO A 162 -11.93 -23.60 5.07
N ALA A 163 -12.83 -22.73 5.52
CA ALA A 163 -14.27 -22.95 5.44
C ALA A 163 -14.80 -22.43 4.09
N PRO A 164 -15.74 -23.14 3.44
CA PRO A 164 -16.46 -22.60 2.30
C PRO A 164 -17.38 -21.47 2.77
N ASP A 165 -17.70 -20.54 1.88
CA ASP A 165 -18.63 -19.42 2.09
C ASP A 165 -18.35 -18.63 3.38
N ALA A 166 -17.05 -18.43 3.70
CA ALA A 166 -16.61 -17.81 4.94
C ALA A 166 -16.76 -16.29 4.94
N PHE A 167 -16.94 -15.66 3.78
CA PHE A 167 -17.05 -14.20 3.65
C PHE A 167 -18.45 -13.80 3.26
N ASP A 168 -19.11 -13.04 4.12
CA ASP A 168 -20.42 -12.45 3.89
C ASP A 168 -20.33 -10.99 3.40
N GLU A 169 -21.47 -10.30 3.32
CA GLU A 169 -21.55 -8.91 2.87
C GLU A 169 -20.89 -7.94 3.87
N ASP A 170 -20.91 -8.24 5.16
CA ASP A 170 -20.28 -7.42 6.20
C ASP A 170 -18.77 -7.59 6.15
N ASP A 171 -18.24 -8.80 5.98
CA ASP A 171 -16.82 -9.06 5.75
C ASP A 171 -16.32 -8.33 4.50
N GLU A 172 -17.08 -8.37 3.40
CA GLU A 172 -16.73 -7.66 2.18
C GLU A 172 -16.67 -6.13 2.41
N ALA A 173 -17.65 -5.57 3.13
CA ALA A 173 -17.69 -4.16 3.47
C ALA A 173 -16.49 -3.75 4.34
N ILE A 174 -16.17 -4.52 5.37
CA ILE A 174 -15.00 -4.29 6.24
C ILE A 174 -13.71 -4.39 5.45
N ALA A 175 -13.56 -5.42 4.59
CA ALA A 175 -12.39 -5.59 3.73
C ALA A 175 -12.20 -4.40 2.78
N HIS A 176 -13.28 -3.84 2.24
CA HIS A 176 -13.23 -2.63 1.42
C HIS A 176 -12.76 -1.39 2.21
N ILE A 177 -13.22 -1.21 3.44
CA ILE A 177 -12.78 -0.10 4.29
C ILE A 177 -11.29 -0.25 4.60
N LEU A 178 -10.85 -1.45 5.00
CA LEU A 178 -9.46 -1.77 5.24
C LEU A 178 -8.60 -1.52 4.00
N ALA A 179 -9.02 -2.00 2.82
CA ALA A 179 -8.32 -1.82 1.57
C ALA A 179 -8.15 -0.33 1.18
N ARG A 180 -9.12 0.52 1.50
CA ARG A 180 -9.02 1.98 1.27
C ARG A 180 -7.97 2.62 2.17
N HIS A 181 -7.96 2.32 3.47
CA HIS A 181 -6.95 2.84 4.39
C HIS A 181 -5.55 2.34 4.02
N ALA A 182 -5.41 1.03 3.77
CA ALA A 182 -4.17 0.42 3.31
C ALA A 182 -3.65 1.06 2.02
N SER A 183 -4.53 1.34 1.06
CA SER A 183 -4.17 1.98 -0.21
C SER A 183 -3.54 3.35 -0.03
N VAL A 184 -4.12 4.18 0.85
CA VAL A 184 -3.62 5.53 1.15
C VAL A 184 -2.28 5.44 1.87
N ALA A 185 -2.18 4.61 2.92
CA ALA A 185 -0.96 4.43 3.69
C ALA A 185 0.20 3.92 2.81
N LEU A 186 -0.05 2.89 1.98
CA LEU A 186 0.94 2.35 1.06
C LEU A 186 1.38 3.34 -0.02
N ALA A 187 0.47 4.16 -0.52
CA ALA A 187 0.82 5.21 -1.48
C ALA A 187 1.71 6.28 -0.84
N SER A 188 1.42 6.68 0.41
CA SER A 188 2.23 7.60 1.21
C SER A 188 3.61 7.03 1.48
N ALA A 189 3.70 5.82 2.04
CA ALA A 189 4.96 5.13 2.32
C ALA A 189 5.86 5.01 1.08
N ARG A 190 5.29 4.60 -0.06
CA ARG A 190 6.04 4.55 -1.33
C ARG A 190 6.52 5.91 -1.81
N HIS A 191 5.73 6.96 -1.58
CA HIS A 191 6.13 8.32 -1.94
C HIS A 191 7.31 8.77 -1.08
N GLU A 192 7.24 8.55 0.23
CA GLU A 192 8.31 8.86 1.18
C GLU A 192 9.61 8.11 0.85
N GLU A 193 9.55 6.81 0.60
CA GLU A 193 10.72 6.02 0.16
C GLU A 193 11.33 6.56 -1.14
N THR A 194 10.46 6.92 -2.11
CA THR A 194 10.93 7.50 -3.38
C THR A 194 11.61 8.85 -3.16
N MET A 195 11.06 9.69 -2.29
CA MET A 195 11.63 10.99 -1.95
C MET A 195 12.97 10.85 -1.21
N ALA A 196 13.05 9.94 -0.24
CA ALA A 196 14.30 9.65 0.47
C ALA A 196 15.40 9.19 -0.50
N LEU A 197 15.09 8.24 -1.38
CA LEU A 197 16.02 7.79 -2.42
C LEU A 197 16.46 8.92 -3.38
N ALA A 198 15.58 9.86 -3.69
CA ALA A 198 15.92 11.01 -4.53
C ALA A 198 16.83 12.01 -3.81
N VAL A 199 16.63 12.23 -2.51
CA VAL A 199 17.51 13.07 -1.68
C VAL A 199 18.90 12.45 -1.59
N ASP A 200 18.99 11.15 -1.30
CA ASP A 200 20.27 10.44 -1.22
C ASP A 200 21.02 10.44 -2.57
N ALA A 201 20.30 10.24 -3.67
CA ALA A 201 20.88 10.32 -5.00
C ALA A 201 21.44 11.71 -5.32
N ARG A 202 20.73 12.79 -4.93
CA ARG A 202 21.21 14.18 -5.11
C ARG A 202 22.46 14.46 -4.28
N LYS A 203 22.49 14.03 -3.01
CA LYS A 203 23.65 14.15 -2.14
C LYS A 203 24.86 13.46 -2.73
N LEU A 204 24.69 12.23 -3.22
CA LEU A 204 25.75 11.44 -3.82
C LEU A 204 26.31 12.06 -5.11
N VAL A 205 25.40 12.54 -5.99
CA VAL A 205 25.81 13.26 -7.21
C VAL A 205 26.58 14.54 -6.87
N GLY A 206 26.13 15.28 -5.84
CA GLY A 206 26.85 16.48 -5.37
C GLY A 206 28.25 16.19 -4.86
N GLN A 207 28.45 15.08 -4.11
CA GLN A 207 29.78 14.63 -3.68
C GLN A 207 30.68 14.27 -4.85
N ALA A 208 30.14 13.51 -5.82
CA ALA A 208 30.87 13.13 -7.04
C ALA A 208 31.25 14.36 -7.87
N MET A 209 30.35 15.34 -8.00
CA MET A 209 30.65 16.62 -8.66
C MET A 209 31.78 17.36 -7.96
N GLY A 210 31.76 17.46 -6.61
CA GLY A 210 32.84 18.09 -5.85
C GLY A 210 34.21 17.46 -6.11
N ILE A 211 34.29 16.13 -6.24
CA ILE A 211 35.53 15.42 -6.58
C ILE A 211 36.01 15.80 -7.99
N LEU A 212 35.10 15.91 -8.98
CA LEU A 212 35.45 16.29 -10.35
C LEU A 212 35.86 17.76 -10.44
N MET A 213 35.16 18.67 -9.72
CA MET A 213 35.46 20.09 -9.68
C MET A 213 36.90 20.32 -9.17
N GLU A 214 37.22 19.67 -8.04
CA GLU A 214 38.56 19.77 -7.46
C GLU A 214 39.66 19.15 -8.36
N ARG A 215 39.40 17.96 -8.92
CA ARG A 215 40.40 17.24 -9.69
C ARG A 215 40.72 17.86 -11.03
N PHE A 216 39.71 18.40 -11.73
CA PHE A 216 39.79 18.88 -13.09
C PHE A 216 39.68 20.41 -13.23
N ASP A 217 39.58 21.11 -12.10
CA ASP A 217 39.41 22.57 -12.06
C ASP A 217 38.26 23.04 -12.96
N VAL A 218 37.09 22.37 -12.81
CA VAL A 218 35.89 22.65 -13.60
C VAL A 218 34.76 23.16 -12.68
N ASP A 219 33.82 23.91 -13.26
CA ASP A 219 32.60 24.34 -12.57
C ASP A 219 31.59 23.19 -12.39
N GLY A 220 30.55 23.46 -11.61
CA GLY A 220 29.50 22.47 -11.30
C GLY A 220 28.77 21.96 -12.52
N ASP A 221 28.50 22.81 -13.52
CA ASP A 221 27.77 22.42 -14.73
C ASP A 221 28.61 21.45 -15.59
N ARG A 222 29.90 21.72 -15.70
CA ARG A 222 30.83 20.84 -16.36
C ARG A 222 31.06 19.53 -15.63
N ALA A 223 31.16 19.57 -14.29
CA ALA A 223 31.26 18.36 -13.48
C ALA A 223 30.01 17.48 -13.64
N PHE A 224 28.82 18.06 -13.64
CA PHE A 224 27.58 17.34 -13.89
C PHE A 224 27.53 16.75 -15.32
N ALA A 225 27.95 17.54 -16.33
CA ALA A 225 28.00 17.08 -17.71
C ALA A 225 28.93 15.87 -17.89
N ILE A 226 30.07 15.84 -17.19
CA ILE A 226 30.99 14.70 -17.17
C ILE A 226 30.28 13.45 -16.62
N LEU A 227 29.67 13.53 -15.45
CA LEU A 227 28.93 12.40 -14.84
C LEU A 227 27.82 11.88 -15.75
N LYS A 228 27.04 12.81 -16.33
CA LYS A 228 25.96 12.48 -17.25
C LYS A 228 26.45 11.76 -18.50
N ARG A 229 27.56 12.21 -19.08
CA ARG A 229 28.17 11.57 -20.24
C ARG A 229 28.63 10.15 -19.91
N TYR A 230 29.34 9.94 -18.81
CA TYR A 230 29.72 8.59 -18.36
C TYR A 230 28.52 7.69 -18.13
N SER A 231 27.46 8.20 -17.50
CA SER A 231 26.20 7.47 -17.32
C SER A 231 25.59 7.01 -18.65
N GLN A 232 25.65 7.86 -19.67
CA GLN A 232 25.13 7.55 -21.01
C GLN A 232 26.02 6.56 -21.76
N ASP A 233 27.34 6.80 -21.75
CA ASP A 233 28.32 5.98 -22.50
C ASP A 233 28.40 4.55 -21.94
N THR A 234 28.25 4.38 -20.62
CA THR A 234 28.28 3.06 -19.95
C THR A 234 26.90 2.45 -19.74
N ASN A 235 25.83 3.13 -20.15
CA ASN A 235 24.44 2.74 -19.86
C ASN A 235 24.19 2.41 -18.37
N THR A 236 24.88 3.11 -17.48
CA THR A 236 24.80 2.95 -16.02
C THR A 236 24.00 4.11 -15.43
N LYS A 237 23.20 3.86 -14.41
CA LYS A 237 22.43 4.95 -13.76
C LYS A 237 23.38 6.00 -13.18
N LEU A 238 23.05 7.29 -13.35
CA LEU A 238 23.86 8.41 -12.88
C LEU A 238 24.25 8.29 -11.40
N ARG A 239 23.34 7.77 -10.55
CA ARG A 239 23.59 7.49 -9.15
C ARG A 239 24.74 6.48 -8.97
N ASP A 240 24.74 5.41 -9.76
CA ASP A 240 25.71 4.32 -9.62
C ASP A 240 27.10 4.78 -10.11
N VAL A 241 27.14 5.60 -11.18
CA VAL A 241 28.37 6.28 -11.61
C VAL A 241 28.92 7.21 -10.51
N ALA A 242 28.02 7.98 -9.87
CA ALA A 242 28.41 8.87 -8.78
C ALA A 242 28.91 8.08 -7.55
N GLN A 243 28.25 6.97 -7.20
CA GLN A 243 28.67 6.08 -6.12
C GLN A 243 30.07 5.51 -6.40
N GLN A 244 30.30 4.98 -7.59
CA GLN A 244 31.59 4.42 -7.98
C GLN A 244 32.71 5.47 -7.89
N LEU A 245 32.44 6.70 -8.36
CA LEU A 245 33.42 7.78 -8.26
C LEU A 245 33.73 8.18 -6.80
N VAL A 246 32.71 8.22 -5.94
CA VAL A 246 32.88 8.53 -4.52
C VAL A 246 33.73 7.46 -3.83
N ASP A 247 33.42 6.18 -4.10
CA ASP A 247 34.06 5.04 -3.44
C ASP A 247 35.49 4.79 -3.95
N THR A 248 35.68 4.82 -5.24
CA THR A 248 36.94 4.42 -5.89
C THR A 248 37.84 5.59 -6.28
N ARG A 249 37.29 6.81 -6.25
CA ARG A 249 37.95 8.01 -6.82
C ARG A 249 38.29 7.87 -8.31
N LYS A 250 37.67 6.92 -9.02
CA LYS A 250 37.85 6.68 -10.46
C LYS A 250 36.49 6.68 -11.15
N LEU A 251 36.45 7.22 -12.36
CA LEU A 251 35.29 7.07 -13.24
C LEU A 251 35.23 5.65 -13.78
N PRO A 252 34.00 5.10 -14.01
CA PRO A 252 33.87 3.79 -14.66
C PRO A 252 34.51 3.80 -16.03
N HIS A 253 35.09 2.65 -16.42
CA HIS A 253 35.69 2.44 -17.75
C HIS A 253 34.61 2.05 -18.74
#